data_7864473d826306d19533356a97b32b73
#
_entry.id   7864473d826306d19533356a97b32b73
#
_cell.length_a   1.000
_cell.length_b   1.000
_cell.length_c   1.000
_cell.angle_alpha   90.00
_cell.angle_beta   90.00
_cell.angle_gamma   90.00
#
_symmetry.space_group_name_H-M   'P 1'
#
loop_
_entity.id
_entity.type
_entity.pdbx_description
1 polymer ?
#
loop_
_entity_poly.entity_id
_entity_poly.type
_entity_poly.pdbx_seq_one_letter_code
_entity_poly.pdbx_strand_id
1 'polypeptide(L)'
;PGPPPYLDTLNQGYMDSIFKTSFSMVSVWGSHLDRNDGVIWDISPNSIGNISSYPDDFSNYYQFYNYFDGGDYGDGHEINPFTNKKYEEQLVPRGDYTRVLAEFWADGPDSETPPGHWFVILNEINEDENLIRKFEGIGEELSRLEWDIKSYFLLGGAMHDAAITAWGAKGYYDYVRPISILRYLSE
;
A
#
# COMPACT_ATOMS: atom_id res chain seq x y z
N PRO A 1 -1.45 -9.48 19.78
CA PRO A 1 -1.65 -10.13 18.49
C PRO A 1 -1.08 -11.54 18.52
N GLY A 2 -1.74 -12.48 17.85
CA GLY A 2 -1.29 -13.85 17.70
C GLY A 2 -0.13 -13.99 16.71
N PRO A 3 0.38 -15.23 16.50
CA PRO A 3 1.42 -15.47 15.50
C PRO A 3 0.90 -15.17 14.08
N PRO A 4 1.79 -14.83 13.13
CA PRO A 4 1.40 -14.70 11.73
C PRO A 4 0.91 -16.06 11.18
N PRO A 5 0.14 -16.06 10.08
CA PRO A 5 -0.28 -17.29 9.41
C PRO A 5 0.94 -18.16 9.07
N TYR A 6 0.81 -19.47 9.20
CA TYR A 6 1.91 -20.41 8.98
C TYR A 6 1.44 -21.64 8.18
N LEU A 7 2.39 -22.26 7.47
CA LEU A 7 2.15 -23.51 6.74
C LEU A 7 1.99 -24.65 7.75
N ASP A 8 0.80 -25.26 7.80
CA ASP A 8 0.53 -26.43 8.61
C ASP A 8 0.39 -27.67 7.72
N THR A 9 1.42 -28.48 7.68
CA THR A 9 1.45 -29.70 6.87
C THR A 9 0.66 -30.86 7.48
N LEU A 10 0.31 -30.76 8.76
CA LEU A 10 -0.39 -31.79 9.50
C LEU A 10 -1.90 -31.55 9.61
N ASN A 11 -2.28 -30.28 9.76
CA ASN A 11 -3.66 -29.87 9.90
C ASN A 11 -3.95 -28.68 8.96
N GLN A 12 -4.48 -28.98 7.79
CA GLN A 12 -4.85 -27.94 6.81
C GLN A 12 -6.06 -27.17 7.32
N GLY A 13 -5.81 -26.23 8.22
CA GLY A 13 -6.80 -25.36 8.83
C GLY A 13 -6.75 -23.93 8.30
N TYR A 14 -7.43 -23.03 9.03
CA TYR A 14 -7.55 -21.60 8.69
C TYR A 14 -6.19 -20.89 8.49
N MET A 15 -5.23 -21.13 9.38
CA MET A 15 -3.91 -20.48 9.30
C MET A 15 -3.12 -20.92 8.07
N ASP A 16 -3.18 -22.21 7.70
CA ASP A 16 -2.57 -22.76 6.49
C ASP A 16 -3.22 -22.18 5.21
N SER A 17 -4.54 -22.06 5.21
CA SER A 17 -5.27 -21.47 4.09
C SER A 17 -4.88 -20.01 3.87
N ILE A 18 -4.87 -19.18 4.92
CA ILE A 18 -4.45 -17.79 4.82
C ILE A 18 -2.99 -17.68 4.38
N PHE A 19 -2.10 -18.51 4.92
CA PHE A 19 -0.69 -18.53 4.52
C PHE A 19 -0.56 -18.76 3.01
N LYS A 20 -1.17 -19.83 2.51
CA LYS A 20 -1.12 -20.17 1.07
C LYS A 20 -1.75 -19.08 0.19
N THR A 21 -2.91 -18.57 0.57
CA THR A 21 -3.58 -17.49 -0.18
C THR A 21 -2.72 -16.23 -0.24
N SER A 22 -2.15 -15.79 0.87
CA SER A 22 -1.34 -14.59 0.94
C SER A 22 -0.10 -14.67 0.04
N PHE A 23 0.58 -15.81 0.02
CA PHE A 23 1.74 -15.98 -0.86
C PHE A 23 1.36 -16.21 -2.32
N SER A 24 0.25 -16.88 -2.59
CA SER A 24 -0.25 -17.03 -3.96
C SER A 24 -0.64 -15.67 -4.56
N MET A 25 -1.20 -14.76 -3.78
CA MET A 25 -1.47 -13.39 -4.26
C MET A 25 -0.22 -12.68 -4.75
N VAL A 26 0.93 -12.87 -4.09
CA VAL A 26 2.19 -12.28 -4.56
C VAL A 26 2.53 -12.75 -5.97
N SER A 27 2.31 -14.04 -6.25
CA SER A 27 2.53 -14.63 -7.59
C SER A 27 1.56 -14.07 -8.63
N VAL A 28 0.26 -14.01 -8.28
CA VAL A 28 -0.78 -13.49 -9.16
C VAL A 28 -0.51 -12.02 -9.49
N TRP A 29 -0.29 -11.19 -8.49
CA TRP A 29 -0.03 -9.77 -8.70
C TRP A 29 1.32 -9.50 -9.37
N GLY A 30 2.32 -10.37 -9.14
CA GLY A 30 3.56 -10.33 -9.90
C GLY A 30 3.36 -10.57 -11.41
N SER A 31 2.36 -11.36 -11.79
CA SER A 31 2.02 -11.57 -13.20
C SER A 31 1.43 -10.32 -13.87
N HIS A 32 0.84 -9.39 -13.10
CA HIS A 32 0.32 -8.12 -13.61
C HIS A 32 1.42 -7.17 -14.11
N LEU A 33 2.70 -7.48 -13.88
CA LEU A 33 3.82 -6.74 -14.47
C LEU A 33 3.97 -6.99 -15.99
N ASP A 34 3.22 -7.94 -16.56
CA ASP A 34 3.21 -8.19 -18.00
C ASP A 34 2.42 -7.08 -18.71
N ARG A 35 3.16 -6.26 -19.45
CA ARG A 35 2.59 -5.17 -20.26
C ARG A 35 1.78 -5.63 -21.48
N ASN A 36 1.81 -6.93 -21.78
CA ASN A 36 1.11 -7.50 -22.94
C ASN A 36 -0.13 -8.30 -22.54
N ASP A 37 -0.58 -8.21 -21.30
CA ASP A 37 -1.75 -8.93 -20.82
C ASP A 37 -3.08 -8.39 -21.42
N GLY A 38 -3.04 -7.18 -22.00
CA GLY A 38 -4.19 -6.55 -22.66
C GLY A 38 -5.25 -6.01 -21.70
N VAL A 39 -5.01 -6.07 -20.40
CA VAL A 39 -5.97 -5.58 -19.39
C VAL A 39 -5.84 -4.08 -19.23
N ILE A 40 -6.97 -3.38 -19.22
CA ILE A 40 -7.05 -1.94 -18.98
C ILE A 40 -7.66 -1.71 -17.60
N TRP A 41 -7.03 -0.87 -16.82
CA TRP A 41 -7.53 -0.43 -15.51
C TRP A 41 -7.89 1.04 -15.52
N ASP A 42 -8.96 1.37 -14.80
CA ASP A 42 -9.23 2.74 -14.35
C ASP A 42 -8.45 2.97 -13.06
N ILE A 43 -7.48 3.88 -13.11
CA ILE A 43 -6.65 4.27 -11.97
C ILE A 43 -7.11 5.58 -11.32
N SER A 44 -8.29 6.08 -11.70
CA SER A 44 -8.84 7.27 -11.06
C SER A 44 -9.19 7.01 -9.60
N PRO A 45 -9.30 8.06 -8.76
CA PRO A 45 -9.75 7.90 -7.38
C PRO A 45 -11.16 7.29 -7.24
N ASN A 46 -11.95 7.24 -8.30
CA ASN A 46 -13.28 6.61 -8.31
C ASN A 46 -13.24 5.10 -8.57
N SER A 47 -12.07 4.55 -8.88
CA SER A 47 -11.94 3.12 -9.16
C SER A 47 -11.97 2.27 -7.88
N ILE A 48 -12.25 0.97 -8.04
CA ILE A 48 -12.25 -0.02 -6.93
C ILE A 48 -10.89 -0.22 -6.28
N GLY A 49 -9.80 0.21 -6.91
CA GLY A 49 -8.46 0.18 -6.34
C GLY A 49 -8.16 1.35 -5.39
N ASN A 50 -9.08 2.30 -5.23
CA ASN A 50 -8.93 3.50 -4.39
C ASN A 50 -9.95 3.46 -3.24
N ILE A 51 -9.61 2.73 -2.21
CA ILE A 51 -10.49 2.45 -1.08
C ILE A 51 -10.87 3.71 -0.29
N SER A 52 -12.14 3.82 0.09
CA SER A 52 -12.66 4.82 1.01
C SER A 52 -12.63 4.38 2.49
N SER A 53 -12.64 3.07 2.76
CA SER A 53 -12.57 2.52 4.12
C SER A 53 -11.99 1.12 4.12
N TYR A 54 -11.19 0.79 5.14
CA TYR A 54 -10.67 -0.56 5.35
C TYR A 54 -11.64 -1.41 6.17
N PRO A 55 -11.57 -2.76 6.07
CA PRO A 55 -12.30 -3.62 6.99
C PRO A 55 -11.91 -3.34 8.44
N ASP A 56 -12.91 -3.29 9.33
CA ASP A 56 -12.68 -3.05 10.77
C ASP A 56 -11.97 -4.22 11.45
N ASP A 57 -12.15 -5.43 10.92
CA ASP A 57 -11.55 -6.66 11.46
C ASP A 57 -10.44 -7.15 10.55
N PHE A 58 -9.22 -7.16 11.09
CA PHE A 58 -8.02 -7.66 10.41
C PHE A 58 -8.19 -9.10 9.86
N SER A 59 -8.97 -9.94 10.51
CA SER A 59 -9.25 -11.30 10.05
C SER A 59 -10.00 -11.36 8.71
N ASN A 60 -10.62 -10.26 8.30
CA ASN A 60 -11.34 -10.14 7.04
C ASN A 60 -10.48 -9.55 5.90
N TYR A 61 -9.26 -9.10 6.15
CA TYR A 61 -8.41 -8.46 5.14
C TYR A 61 -8.13 -9.36 3.93
N TYR A 62 -8.03 -10.67 4.12
CA TYR A 62 -7.83 -11.61 3.01
C TYR A 62 -9.02 -11.67 2.05
N GLN A 63 -10.23 -11.33 2.49
CA GLN A 63 -11.44 -11.26 1.67
C GLN A 63 -11.58 -9.90 0.98
N PHE A 64 -10.86 -8.93 1.45
CA PHE A 64 -10.90 -7.57 0.96
C PHE A 64 -10.17 -7.42 -0.39
N TYR A 65 -9.13 -8.21 -0.62
CA TYR A 65 -8.34 -8.13 -1.83
C TYR A 65 -8.93 -8.96 -2.97
N ASN A 66 -8.97 -8.36 -4.16
CA ASN A 66 -9.28 -9.08 -5.39
C ASN A 66 -8.13 -10.00 -5.75
N TYR A 67 -8.33 -11.30 -5.54
CA TYR A 67 -7.30 -12.31 -5.73
C TYR A 67 -6.81 -12.42 -7.19
N PHE A 68 -7.71 -12.32 -8.15
CA PHE A 68 -7.40 -12.54 -9.56
C PHE A 68 -6.97 -11.26 -10.29
N ASP A 69 -7.69 -10.17 -10.06
CA ASP A 69 -7.47 -8.93 -10.82
C ASP A 69 -6.50 -7.98 -10.11
N GLY A 70 -6.20 -8.23 -8.84
CA GLY A 70 -5.44 -7.31 -8.00
C GLY A 70 -6.29 -6.16 -7.45
N GLY A 71 -5.71 -5.34 -6.59
CA GLY A 71 -6.44 -4.27 -5.92
C GLY A 71 -7.35 -4.77 -4.81
N ASP A 72 -8.30 -3.96 -4.44
CA ASP A 72 -9.27 -4.25 -3.39
C ASP A 72 -10.72 -4.19 -3.91
N TYR A 73 -11.66 -4.64 -3.08
CA TYR A 73 -13.10 -4.58 -3.38
C TYR A 73 -13.79 -3.34 -2.78
N GLY A 74 -13.02 -2.41 -2.24
CA GLY A 74 -13.56 -1.16 -1.72
C GLY A 74 -14.08 -0.26 -2.83
N ASP A 75 -15.07 0.56 -2.47
CA ASP A 75 -15.54 1.62 -3.34
C ASP A 75 -14.51 2.76 -3.36
N GLY A 76 -14.26 3.32 -4.53
CA GLY A 76 -13.44 4.50 -4.69
C GLY A 76 -14.12 5.78 -4.18
N HIS A 77 -13.43 6.89 -4.31
CA HIS A 77 -13.94 8.22 -3.96
C HIS A 77 -14.72 8.82 -5.13
N GLU A 78 -16.05 8.87 -5.04
CA GLU A 78 -16.89 9.33 -6.16
C GLU A 78 -16.69 10.80 -6.49
N ILE A 79 -16.55 11.65 -5.48
CA ILE A 79 -16.52 13.11 -5.63
C ILE A 79 -15.17 13.68 -5.18
N ASN A 80 -14.57 14.46 -6.04
CA ASN A 80 -13.40 15.26 -5.69
C ASN A 80 -13.80 16.37 -4.71
N PRO A 81 -13.27 16.39 -3.47
CA PRO A 81 -13.68 17.33 -2.44
C PRO A 81 -13.34 18.80 -2.75
N PHE A 82 -12.38 19.04 -3.63
CA PHE A 82 -11.98 20.41 -4.00
C PHE A 82 -12.85 20.97 -5.12
N THR A 83 -13.14 20.16 -6.15
CA THR A 83 -13.89 20.61 -7.32
C THR A 83 -15.38 20.36 -7.19
N ASN A 84 -15.81 19.53 -6.23
CA ASN A 84 -17.17 19.04 -6.04
C ASN A 84 -17.76 18.38 -7.30
N LYS A 85 -16.89 17.75 -8.10
CA LYS A 85 -17.25 17.01 -9.33
C LYS A 85 -16.82 15.57 -9.21
N LYS A 86 -17.44 14.71 -9.99
CA LYS A 86 -16.98 13.31 -10.14
C LYS A 86 -15.58 13.29 -10.74
N TYR A 87 -14.81 12.28 -10.34
CA TYR A 87 -13.53 12.00 -10.99
C TYR A 87 -13.80 11.45 -12.40
N GLU A 88 -12.98 11.85 -13.34
CA GLU A 88 -12.96 11.29 -14.68
C GLU A 88 -12.17 9.98 -14.69
N GLU A 89 -12.61 9.02 -15.50
CA GLU A 89 -11.87 7.77 -15.69
C GLU A 89 -10.48 8.02 -16.22
N GLN A 90 -9.50 7.27 -15.70
CA GLN A 90 -8.09 7.30 -16.13
C GLN A 90 -7.68 5.89 -16.56
N LEU A 91 -8.02 5.55 -17.79
CA LEU A 91 -7.81 4.22 -18.35
C LEU A 91 -6.36 4.03 -18.80
N VAL A 92 -5.67 3.07 -18.22
CA VAL A 92 -4.28 2.74 -18.54
C VAL A 92 -4.08 1.22 -18.65
N PRO A 93 -3.07 0.74 -19.40
CA PRO A 93 -2.68 -0.65 -19.35
C PRO A 93 -2.27 -1.08 -17.94
N ARG A 94 -2.85 -2.15 -17.41
CA ARG A 94 -2.56 -2.66 -16.08
C ARG A 94 -1.06 -2.91 -15.88
N GLY A 95 -0.41 -3.52 -16.86
CA GLY A 95 1.00 -3.83 -16.78
C GLY A 95 1.89 -2.59 -16.65
N ASP A 96 1.55 -1.51 -17.34
CA ASP A 96 2.31 -0.26 -17.25
C ASP A 96 2.11 0.39 -15.87
N TYR A 97 0.88 0.47 -15.37
CA TYR A 97 0.59 1.01 -14.05
C TYR A 97 1.27 0.21 -12.94
N THR A 98 1.16 -1.12 -12.98
CA THR A 98 1.78 -2.00 -11.99
C THR A 98 3.30 -1.87 -11.98
N ARG A 99 3.94 -1.71 -13.14
CA ARG A 99 5.38 -1.48 -13.26
C ARG A 99 5.79 -0.15 -12.68
N VAL A 100 5.05 0.92 -12.96
CA VAL A 100 5.30 2.25 -12.37
C VAL A 100 5.19 2.21 -10.85
N LEU A 101 4.14 1.57 -10.31
CA LEU A 101 4.00 1.39 -8.86
C LEU A 101 5.15 0.57 -8.25
N ALA A 102 5.53 -0.52 -8.90
CA ALA A 102 6.62 -1.36 -8.41
C ALA A 102 7.93 -0.58 -8.37
N GLU A 103 8.23 0.22 -9.40
CA GLU A 103 9.42 1.05 -9.46
C GLU A 103 9.38 2.21 -8.46
N PHE A 104 8.26 2.89 -8.33
CA PHE A 104 8.08 4.00 -7.38
C PHE A 104 8.29 3.55 -5.92
N TRP A 105 7.81 2.37 -5.56
CA TRP A 105 7.94 1.82 -4.20
C TRP A 105 9.14 0.89 -4.02
N ALA A 106 9.96 0.69 -5.06
CA ALA A 106 11.15 -0.14 -4.96
C ALA A 106 12.20 0.51 -4.06
N ASP A 107 12.82 -0.32 -3.23
CA ASP A 107 13.99 0.06 -2.42
C ASP A 107 15.24 -0.47 -3.11
N GLY A 108 15.62 0.17 -4.19
CA GLY A 108 16.78 -0.17 -5.01
C GLY A 108 18.03 0.60 -4.59
N PRO A 109 19.22 0.23 -5.13
CA PRO A 109 20.48 0.88 -4.78
C PRO A 109 20.57 2.34 -5.22
N ASP A 110 19.75 2.75 -6.18
CA ASP A 110 19.74 4.10 -6.76
C ASP A 110 18.55 4.94 -6.27
N SER A 111 17.75 4.40 -5.34
CA SER A 111 16.61 5.10 -4.74
C SER A 111 16.94 5.56 -3.30
N GLU A 112 16.07 6.38 -2.75
CA GLU A 112 16.12 6.76 -1.34
C GLU A 112 15.89 5.54 -0.45
N THR A 113 16.37 5.61 0.78
CA THR A 113 16.02 4.63 1.80
C THR A 113 14.50 4.64 2.06
N PRO A 114 13.86 3.54 2.51
CA PRO A 114 12.42 3.54 2.75
C PRO A 114 11.90 4.73 3.58
N PRO A 115 12.53 5.12 4.70
CA PRO A 115 12.16 6.34 5.40
C PRO A 115 12.38 7.61 4.57
N GLY A 116 13.48 7.67 3.80
CA GLY A 116 13.84 8.80 2.95
C GLY A 116 12.78 9.07 1.89
N HIS A 117 12.22 8.04 1.28
CA HIS A 117 11.18 8.16 0.26
C HIS A 117 9.94 8.90 0.77
N TRP A 118 9.49 8.61 1.97
CA TRP A 118 8.37 9.33 2.60
C TRP A 118 8.68 10.81 2.85
N PHE A 119 9.93 11.14 3.19
CA PHE A 119 10.34 12.53 3.35
C PHE A 119 10.44 13.25 2.01
N VAL A 120 10.83 12.58 0.92
CA VAL A 120 10.80 13.14 -0.43
C VAL A 120 9.36 13.49 -0.83
N ILE A 121 8.41 12.57 -0.61
CA ILE A 121 6.98 12.84 -0.85
C ILE A 121 6.50 14.04 -0.03
N LEU A 122 6.87 14.12 1.25
CA LEU A 122 6.50 15.28 2.08
C LEU A 122 7.11 16.58 1.56
N ASN A 123 8.35 16.55 1.05
CA ASN A 123 8.98 17.73 0.43
C ASN A 123 8.18 18.21 -0.78
N GLU A 124 7.78 17.30 -1.66
CA GLU A 124 6.97 17.64 -2.84
C GLU A 124 5.61 18.22 -2.45
N ILE A 125 4.94 17.62 -1.45
CA ILE A 125 3.68 18.16 -0.92
C ILE A 125 3.89 19.56 -0.35
N ASN A 126 4.98 19.80 0.36
CA ASN A 126 5.29 21.08 0.98
C ASN A 126 5.60 22.19 -0.04
N GLU A 127 5.98 21.82 -1.25
CA GLU A 127 6.21 22.79 -2.36
C GLU A 127 4.99 22.98 -3.26
N ASP A 128 3.90 22.22 -3.06
CA ASP A 128 2.67 22.36 -3.83
C ASP A 128 2.01 23.73 -3.54
N GLU A 129 1.75 24.49 -4.61
CA GLU A 129 1.14 25.82 -4.52
C GLU A 129 -0.30 25.82 -3.99
N ASN A 130 -0.98 24.67 -4.06
CA ASN A 130 -2.35 24.49 -3.56
C ASN A 130 -2.38 24.01 -2.10
N LEU A 131 -1.24 23.78 -1.48
CA LEU A 131 -1.18 23.31 -0.11
C LEU A 131 -1.73 24.36 0.86
N ILE A 132 -2.81 24.01 1.56
CA ILE A 132 -3.31 24.77 2.70
C ILE A 132 -2.76 24.14 3.97
N ARG A 133 -1.89 24.86 4.67
CA ARG A 133 -1.18 24.35 5.86
C ARG A 133 -2.08 24.25 7.09
N LYS A 134 -3.00 23.28 7.06
CA LYS A 134 -3.94 22.96 8.14
C LYS A 134 -3.96 21.47 8.40
N PHE A 135 -3.68 21.06 9.63
CA PHE A 135 -3.88 19.66 10.01
C PHE A 135 -5.37 19.33 9.97
N GLU A 136 -5.70 18.19 9.34
CA GLU A 136 -7.08 17.73 9.13
C GLU A 136 -8.00 18.78 8.46
N GLY A 137 -7.42 19.79 7.82
CA GLY A 137 -8.18 20.87 7.21
C GLY A 137 -8.83 21.85 8.20
N ILE A 138 -8.55 21.74 9.50
CA ILE A 138 -9.23 22.46 10.57
C ILE A 138 -8.33 23.55 11.17
N GLY A 139 -8.95 24.62 11.67
CA GLY A 139 -8.25 25.70 12.37
C GLY A 139 -7.65 26.78 11.46
N GLU A 140 -6.79 27.61 12.04
CA GLU A 140 -6.07 28.64 11.32
C GLU A 140 -4.94 28.04 10.46
N GLU A 141 -4.63 28.70 9.36
CA GLU A 141 -3.50 28.30 8.53
C GLU A 141 -2.19 28.56 9.28
N LEU A 142 -1.34 27.52 9.35
CA LEU A 142 -0.05 27.59 10.01
C LEU A 142 0.98 28.37 9.17
N SER A 143 1.91 29.03 9.84
CA SER A 143 3.10 29.53 9.17
C SER A 143 3.91 28.41 8.54
N ARG A 144 4.71 28.71 7.49
CA ARG A 144 5.54 27.69 6.83
C ARG A 144 6.44 26.97 7.83
N LEU A 145 7.13 27.70 8.67
CA LEU A 145 8.03 27.11 9.66
C LEU A 145 7.30 26.20 10.66
N GLU A 146 6.14 26.64 11.14
CA GLU A 146 5.36 25.84 12.10
C GLU A 146 4.82 24.56 11.44
N TRP A 147 4.34 24.66 10.20
CA TRP A 147 3.92 23.50 9.42
C TRP A 147 5.07 22.52 9.21
N ASP A 148 6.24 22.98 8.76
CA ASP A 148 7.41 22.15 8.51
C ASP A 148 7.83 21.43 9.79
N ILE A 149 7.95 22.12 10.92
CA ILE A 149 8.33 21.50 12.17
C ILE A 149 7.33 20.40 12.57
N LYS A 150 6.04 20.68 12.49
CA LYS A 150 4.99 19.73 12.89
C LYS A 150 4.90 18.54 11.94
N SER A 151 4.88 18.77 10.63
CA SER A 151 4.72 17.70 9.63
C SER A 151 5.93 16.75 9.62
N TYR A 152 7.15 17.29 9.64
CA TYR A 152 8.36 16.46 9.71
C TYR A 152 8.50 15.71 11.03
N PHE A 153 8.11 16.34 12.14
CA PHE A 153 8.11 15.65 13.44
C PHE A 153 7.11 14.49 13.48
N LEU A 154 5.89 14.72 12.99
CA LEU A 154 4.87 13.67 12.92
C LEU A 154 5.28 12.52 12.00
N LEU A 155 5.76 12.85 10.80
CA LEU A 155 6.24 11.82 9.86
C LEU A 155 7.42 11.05 10.45
N GLY A 156 8.42 11.74 11.01
CA GLY A 156 9.58 11.11 11.64
C GLY A 156 9.20 10.18 12.79
N GLY A 157 8.27 10.61 13.66
CA GLY A 157 7.73 9.77 14.73
C GLY A 157 7.01 8.53 14.19
N ALA A 158 6.12 8.71 13.21
CA ALA A 158 5.38 7.60 12.61
C ALA A 158 6.33 6.58 11.93
N MET A 159 7.33 7.06 11.19
CA MET A 159 8.34 6.20 10.54
C MET A 159 9.19 5.43 11.56
N HIS A 160 9.59 6.09 12.66
CA HIS A 160 10.33 5.46 13.74
C HIS A 160 9.51 4.34 14.40
N ASP A 161 8.26 4.61 14.76
CA ASP A 161 7.39 3.64 15.42
C ASP A 161 7.05 2.47 14.50
N ALA A 162 6.79 2.74 13.22
CA ALA A 162 6.57 1.71 12.21
C ALA A 162 7.80 0.80 12.05
N ALA A 163 9.00 1.36 12.01
CA ALA A 163 10.24 0.60 11.90
C ALA A 163 10.48 -0.30 13.12
N ILE A 164 10.34 0.23 14.33
CA ILE A 164 10.49 -0.54 15.56
C ILE A 164 9.47 -1.69 15.61
N THR A 165 8.22 -1.40 15.30
CA THR A 165 7.14 -2.40 15.32
C THR A 165 7.39 -3.49 14.28
N ALA A 166 7.70 -3.12 13.04
CA ALA A 166 7.94 -4.07 11.95
C ALA A 166 9.15 -4.94 12.23
N TRP A 167 10.28 -4.38 12.63
CA TRP A 167 11.49 -5.13 12.90
C TRP A 167 11.41 -5.94 14.19
N GLY A 168 10.71 -5.43 15.20
CA GLY A 168 10.42 -6.19 16.40
C GLY A 168 9.61 -7.46 16.09
N ALA A 169 8.55 -7.34 15.27
CA ALA A 169 7.77 -8.48 14.83
C ALA A 169 8.58 -9.45 13.95
N LYS A 170 9.36 -8.93 12.99
CA LYS A 170 10.24 -9.75 12.14
C LYS A 170 11.28 -10.52 12.95
N GLY A 171 11.91 -9.87 13.92
CA GLY A 171 12.90 -10.53 14.76
C GLY A 171 12.30 -11.55 15.72
N TYR A 172 11.09 -11.30 16.21
CA TYR A 172 10.42 -12.22 17.14
C TYR A 172 9.90 -13.49 16.46
N TYR A 173 9.28 -13.33 15.25
CA TYR A 173 8.66 -14.47 14.56
C TYR A 173 9.59 -15.16 13.57
N ASP A 174 10.71 -14.52 13.18
CA ASP A 174 11.64 -15.03 12.16
C ASP A 174 10.92 -15.56 10.91
N TYR A 175 9.98 -14.75 10.40
CA TYR A 175 9.02 -15.16 9.39
C TYR A 175 9.65 -15.27 8.01
N VAL A 176 9.18 -16.23 7.23
CA VAL A 176 9.71 -16.54 5.91
C VAL A 176 9.49 -15.40 4.91
N ARG A 177 10.46 -15.20 4.03
CA ARG A 177 10.34 -14.24 2.93
C ARG A 177 9.53 -14.80 1.75
N PRO A 178 8.75 -13.95 1.05
CA PRO A 178 7.91 -14.38 -0.06
C PRO A 178 8.65 -15.21 -1.10
N ILE A 179 9.84 -14.80 -1.50
CA ILE A 179 10.62 -15.53 -2.54
C ILE A 179 10.92 -16.99 -2.15
N SER A 180 11.15 -17.28 -0.88
CA SER A 180 11.43 -18.63 -0.41
C SER A 180 10.18 -19.50 -0.51
N ILE A 181 9.03 -18.98 -0.14
CA ILE A 181 7.76 -19.70 -0.23
C ILE A 181 7.30 -19.88 -1.68
N LEU A 182 7.43 -18.85 -2.52
CA LEU A 182 7.07 -18.98 -3.93
C LEU A 182 7.86 -20.08 -4.63
N ARG A 183 9.16 -20.20 -4.33
CA ARG A 183 9.98 -21.31 -4.85
C ARG A 183 9.50 -22.67 -4.34
N TYR A 184 9.18 -22.78 -3.06
CA TYR A 184 8.66 -23.99 -2.47
C TYR A 184 7.29 -24.41 -3.04
N LEU A 185 6.39 -23.45 -3.28
CA LEU A 185 5.06 -23.72 -3.83
C LEU A 185 5.07 -24.01 -5.34
N SER A 186 6.16 -23.71 -6.05
CA SER A 186 6.31 -23.93 -7.49
C SER A 186 6.91 -25.30 -7.82
N GLU A 187 7.41 -26.04 -6.85
CA GLU A 187 7.93 -27.41 -6.96
C GLU A 187 6.78 -28.44 -6.79
#